data_570671a5fe7b6b6a951e967e2249d36f
#
_entry.id   570671a5fe7b6b6a951e967e2249d36f
#
_cell.length_a   1.000
_cell.length_b   1.000
_cell.length_c   1.000
_cell.angle_alpha   90.00
_cell.angle_beta   90.00
_cell.angle_gamma   90.00
#
_symmetry.space_group_name_H-M   'P 1'
#
loop_
_entity.id
_entity.type
_entity.pdbx_description
1 polymer ?
#
loop_
_entity_poly.entity_id
_entity_poly.type
_entity_poly.pdbx_seq_one_letter_code
_entity_poly.pdbx_strand_id
1 'polypeptide(L)'
;MLHLLYALALLLLLCGACAILGEKSNLSPALLPLPVLSGAVVVLYICGIAGILRAGAVLVLLALAAVWVLGLVHLRPAGVRKAWQNALCTPGFALFLGGAAFIWVLFCVQEPMFTQWDEFTAWGLAPKMVVERGAFYVADPVNLKASFTYPATSLLTFLFQPFGRWAEWACLAAIDTLALACLAAAAALPRAKWAEGILVFAAGFLLPYFFSATAAGNYAVQYVNAMADLPLAMLFGGTLCLYIAVGRRKRAYWLVALPLAVLTLTKDICFAYGLIAAFLIGLDLLFAADAPIKKAFPKALLT
;
A
#
# COMPACT_ATOMS: atom_id res chain seq x y z
N MET A 1 -7.79 -1.22 -21.58
CA MET A 1 -8.81 -0.17 -21.30
C MET A 1 -9.65 -0.44 -20.05
N LEU A 2 -10.34 -1.60 -19.90
CA LEU A 2 -11.20 -1.85 -18.70
C LEU A 2 -10.41 -1.73 -17.37
N HIS A 3 -9.24 -2.35 -17.26
CA HIS A 3 -8.40 -2.27 -16.06
C HIS A 3 -7.98 -0.83 -15.72
N LEU A 4 -7.63 -0.02 -16.72
CA LEU A 4 -7.27 1.37 -16.53
C LEU A 4 -8.44 2.18 -15.96
N LEU A 5 -9.62 2.09 -16.60
CA LEU A 5 -10.81 2.82 -16.14
C LEU A 5 -11.20 2.43 -14.71
N TYR A 6 -11.18 1.12 -14.42
CA TYR A 6 -11.46 0.63 -13.09
C TYR A 6 -10.41 1.10 -12.06
N ALA A 7 -9.12 1.02 -12.40
CA ALA A 7 -8.06 1.45 -11.51
C ALA A 7 -8.12 2.95 -11.20
N LEU A 8 -8.37 3.79 -12.20
CA LEU A 8 -8.55 5.23 -12.00
C LEU A 8 -9.78 5.53 -11.14
N ALA A 9 -10.89 4.82 -11.35
CA ALA A 9 -12.08 4.95 -10.51
C ALA A 9 -11.81 4.51 -9.06
N LEU A 10 -11.10 3.39 -8.86
CA LEU A 10 -10.68 2.91 -7.55
C LEU A 10 -9.73 3.90 -6.86
N LEU A 11 -8.76 4.46 -7.58
CA LEU A 11 -7.85 5.49 -7.07
C LEU A 11 -8.61 6.74 -6.62
N LEU A 12 -9.57 7.22 -7.41
CA LEU A 12 -10.41 8.35 -7.03
C LEU A 12 -11.26 8.04 -5.78
N LEU A 13 -11.84 6.83 -5.72
CA LEU A 13 -12.62 6.38 -4.57
C LEU A 13 -11.76 6.31 -3.31
N LEU A 14 -10.57 5.71 -3.40
CA LEU A 14 -9.59 5.60 -2.33
C LEU A 14 -9.08 6.97 -1.87
N CYS A 15 -8.65 7.82 -2.81
CA CYS A 15 -8.13 9.15 -2.49
C CYS A 15 -9.20 10.04 -1.84
N GLY A 16 -10.44 9.98 -2.30
CA GLY A 16 -11.53 10.70 -1.66
C GLY A 16 -11.83 10.20 -0.25
N ALA A 17 -11.79 8.88 -0.03
CA ALA A 17 -11.89 8.33 1.31
C ALA A 17 -10.73 8.83 2.21
N CYS A 18 -9.49 8.85 1.70
CA CYS A 18 -8.34 9.39 2.43
C CYS A 18 -8.50 10.88 2.75
N ALA A 19 -8.98 11.70 1.80
CA ALA A 19 -9.23 13.12 2.03
C ALA A 19 -10.27 13.36 3.14
N ILE A 20 -11.39 12.64 3.10
CA ILE A 20 -12.46 12.72 4.11
C ILE A 20 -11.98 12.24 5.48
N LEU A 21 -11.28 11.11 5.53
CA LEU A 21 -10.71 10.59 6.77
C LEU A 21 -9.65 11.53 7.35
N GLY A 22 -8.82 12.13 6.53
CA GLY A 22 -7.82 13.12 6.94
C GLY A 22 -8.46 14.33 7.61
N GLU A 23 -9.50 14.92 7.01
CA GLU A 23 -10.24 16.04 7.57
C GLU A 23 -10.89 15.68 8.91
N LYS A 24 -11.50 14.49 9.02
CA LYS A 24 -12.15 14.02 10.26
C LYS A 24 -11.18 13.67 11.38
N SER A 25 -10.03 13.13 11.05
CA SER A 25 -9.04 12.65 12.04
C SER A 25 -7.97 13.68 12.39
N ASN A 26 -7.94 14.82 11.70
CA ASN A 26 -6.85 15.80 11.75
C ASN A 26 -5.47 15.18 11.43
N LEU A 27 -5.44 14.15 10.59
CA LEU A 27 -4.23 13.56 10.06
C LEU A 27 -3.94 14.13 8.67
N SER A 28 -2.66 14.18 8.32
CA SER A 28 -2.29 14.51 6.95
C SER A 28 -2.90 13.48 5.98
N PRO A 29 -3.62 13.90 4.93
CA PRO A 29 -4.16 12.98 3.93
C PRO A 29 -3.10 12.12 3.26
N ALA A 30 -1.84 12.58 3.19
CA ALA A 30 -0.72 11.83 2.63
C ALA A 30 -0.34 10.57 3.43
N LEU A 31 -0.72 10.50 4.71
CA LEU A 31 -0.48 9.34 5.56
C LEU A 31 -1.50 8.21 5.36
N LEU A 32 -2.63 8.47 4.70
CA LEU A 32 -3.75 7.55 4.67
C LEU A 32 -3.76 6.54 3.51
N PRO A 33 -3.20 6.81 2.32
CA PRO A 33 -3.16 5.82 1.24
C PRO A 33 -2.53 4.49 1.66
N LEU A 34 -1.43 4.52 2.39
CA LEU A 34 -0.73 3.32 2.85
C LEU A 34 -1.60 2.44 3.78
N PRO A 35 -2.14 2.90 4.90
CA PRO A 35 -2.98 2.07 5.76
C PRO A 35 -4.32 1.70 5.12
N VAL A 36 -4.88 2.51 4.21
CA VAL A 36 -6.13 2.18 3.51
C VAL A 36 -5.91 1.04 2.51
N LEU A 37 -4.85 1.09 1.70
CA LEU A 37 -4.48 -0.02 0.81
C LEU A 37 -4.13 -1.28 1.62
N SER A 38 -3.36 -1.12 2.69
CA SER A 38 -3.01 -2.23 3.57
C SER A 38 -4.25 -2.86 4.22
N GLY A 39 -5.19 -2.04 4.68
CA GLY A 39 -6.47 -2.52 5.21
C GLY A 39 -7.29 -3.29 4.17
N ALA A 40 -7.30 -2.83 2.92
CA ALA A 40 -7.94 -3.55 1.83
C ALA A 40 -7.30 -4.93 1.60
N VAL A 41 -5.96 -5.02 1.61
CA VAL A 41 -5.24 -6.30 1.49
C VAL A 41 -5.57 -7.23 2.66
N VAL A 42 -5.62 -6.72 3.89
CA VAL A 42 -5.98 -7.51 5.08
C VAL A 42 -7.42 -8.04 4.97
N VAL A 43 -8.38 -7.22 4.55
CA VAL A 43 -9.77 -7.67 4.32
C VAL A 43 -9.82 -8.76 3.25
N LEU A 44 -9.11 -8.56 2.13
CA LEU A 44 -9.04 -9.57 1.07
C LEU A 44 -8.36 -10.86 1.55
N TYR A 45 -7.35 -10.76 2.40
CA TYR A 45 -6.68 -11.92 3.00
C TYR A 45 -7.65 -12.76 3.84
N ILE A 46 -8.40 -12.11 4.73
CA ILE A 46 -9.40 -12.78 5.56
C ILE A 46 -10.50 -13.42 4.70
N CYS A 47 -11.02 -12.67 3.72
CA CYS A 47 -12.04 -13.18 2.80
C CYS A 47 -11.49 -14.30 1.89
N GLY A 48 -10.21 -14.23 1.52
CA GLY A 48 -9.53 -15.26 0.74
C GLY A 48 -9.42 -16.58 1.49
N ILE A 49 -9.03 -16.53 2.77
CA ILE A 49 -9.01 -17.72 3.66
C ILE A 49 -10.42 -18.30 3.82
N ALA A 50 -11.44 -17.45 3.94
CA ALA A 50 -12.82 -17.87 4.03
C ALA A 50 -13.42 -18.37 2.71
N GLY A 51 -12.66 -18.36 1.58
CA GLY A 51 -13.12 -18.81 0.27
C GLY A 51 -14.07 -17.83 -0.44
N ILE A 52 -14.18 -16.59 0.01
CA ILE A 52 -15.10 -15.56 -0.51
C ILE A 52 -14.36 -14.33 -1.04
N LEU A 53 -13.23 -14.52 -1.70
CA LEU A 53 -12.32 -13.42 -2.12
C LEU A 53 -13.04 -12.36 -2.98
N ARG A 54 -13.90 -12.76 -3.92
CA ARG A 54 -14.67 -11.81 -4.76
C ARG A 54 -15.61 -10.94 -3.92
N ALA A 55 -16.27 -11.54 -2.92
CA ALA A 55 -17.10 -10.77 -1.98
C ALA A 55 -16.24 -9.81 -1.14
N GLY A 56 -15.00 -10.20 -0.81
CA GLY A 56 -14.02 -9.33 -0.16
C GLY A 56 -13.72 -8.07 -0.98
N ALA A 57 -13.54 -8.19 -2.29
CA ALA A 57 -13.33 -7.01 -3.16
C ALA A 57 -14.55 -6.08 -3.15
N VAL A 58 -15.75 -6.64 -3.24
CA VAL A 58 -17.00 -5.84 -3.13
C VAL A 58 -17.08 -5.16 -1.76
N LEU A 59 -16.75 -5.87 -0.69
CA LEU A 59 -16.74 -5.30 0.67
C LEU A 59 -15.77 -4.11 0.80
N VAL A 60 -14.57 -4.20 0.21
CA VAL A 60 -13.61 -3.08 0.18
C VAL A 60 -14.19 -1.88 -0.57
N LEU A 61 -14.79 -2.10 -1.74
CA LEU A 61 -15.41 -1.02 -2.52
C LEU A 61 -16.58 -0.38 -1.75
N LEU A 62 -17.43 -1.18 -1.13
CA LEU A 62 -18.53 -0.69 -0.30
C LEU A 62 -18.02 0.09 0.92
N ALA A 63 -16.95 -0.36 1.56
CA ALA A 63 -16.35 0.37 2.68
C ALA A 63 -15.81 1.74 2.25
N LEU A 64 -15.09 1.81 1.13
CA LEU A 64 -14.63 3.08 0.57
C LEU A 64 -15.80 3.99 0.18
N ALA A 65 -16.83 3.45 -0.46
CA ALA A 65 -18.04 4.21 -0.82
C ALA A 65 -18.80 4.69 0.43
N ALA A 66 -18.87 3.87 1.48
CA ALA A 66 -19.48 4.26 2.75
C ALA A 66 -18.77 5.46 3.39
N VAL A 67 -17.43 5.53 3.32
CA VAL A 67 -16.67 6.70 3.79
C VAL A 67 -17.09 7.95 3.02
N TRP A 68 -17.32 7.87 1.71
CA TRP A 68 -17.81 8.98 0.91
C TRP A 68 -19.21 9.40 1.31
N VAL A 69 -20.14 8.46 1.46
CA VAL A 69 -21.53 8.75 1.88
C VAL A 69 -21.53 9.41 3.26
N LEU A 70 -20.79 8.84 4.23
CA LEU A 70 -20.66 9.41 5.56
C LEU A 70 -19.98 10.79 5.53
N GLY A 71 -19.04 10.99 4.63
CA GLY A 71 -18.43 12.31 4.38
C GLY A 71 -19.47 13.32 3.89
N LEU A 72 -20.27 12.97 2.89
CA LEU A 72 -21.34 13.83 2.36
C LEU A 72 -22.40 14.16 3.41
N VAL A 73 -22.79 13.18 4.23
CA VAL A 73 -23.78 13.38 5.31
C VAL A 73 -23.22 14.28 6.41
N HIS A 74 -21.99 14.04 6.87
CA HIS A 74 -21.46 14.75 8.04
C HIS A 74 -20.72 16.05 7.71
N LEU A 75 -19.98 16.11 6.61
CA LEU A 75 -19.22 17.29 6.19
C LEU A 75 -20.02 18.16 5.21
N ARG A 76 -21.11 17.66 4.66
CA ARG A 76 -21.86 18.24 3.54
C ARG A 76 -20.97 18.38 2.27
N PRO A 77 -21.53 18.65 1.07
CA PRO A 77 -20.74 18.75 -0.16
C PRO A 77 -19.62 19.80 -0.10
N ALA A 78 -19.86 20.94 0.56
CA ALA A 78 -18.85 21.99 0.73
C ALA A 78 -17.65 21.52 1.57
N GLY A 79 -17.90 20.77 2.64
CA GLY A 79 -16.84 20.20 3.48
C GLY A 79 -16.04 19.10 2.77
N VAL A 80 -16.71 18.25 1.98
CA VAL A 80 -16.02 17.25 1.15
C VAL A 80 -15.13 17.94 0.11
N ARG A 81 -15.64 19.00 -0.56
CA ARG A 81 -14.81 19.80 -1.48
C ARG A 81 -13.60 20.40 -0.78
N LYS A 82 -13.77 20.95 0.42
CA LYS A 82 -12.67 21.50 1.23
C LYS A 82 -11.66 20.41 1.59
N ALA A 83 -12.12 19.21 2.00
CA ALA A 83 -11.25 18.08 2.31
C ALA A 83 -10.38 17.69 1.11
N TRP A 84 -10.95 17.66 -0.10
CA TRP A 84 -10.20 17.44 -1.34
C TRP A 84 -9.19 18.55 -1.63
N GLN A 85 -9.58 19.82 -1.48
CA GLN A 85 -8.67 20.94 -1.67
C GLN A 85 -7.49 20.86 -0.70
N ASN A 86 -7.76 20.62 0.58
CA ASN A 86 -6.72 20.45 1.59
C ASN A 86 -5.80 19.27 1.27
N ALA A 87 -6.37 18.15 0.81
CA ALA A 87 -5.59 16.97 0.43
C ALA A 87 -4.66 17.25 -0.76
N LEU A 88 -5.16 17.88 -1.81
CA LEU A 88 -4.36 18.25 -2.99
C LEU A 88 -3.29 19.30 -2.67
N CYS A 89 -3.50 20.14 -1.65
CA CYS A 89 -2.48 21.04 -1.16
C CYS A 89 -1.38 20.35 -0.34
N THR A 90 -1.52 19.05 -0.05
CA THR A 90 -0.51 18.26 0.68
C THR A 90 0.42 17.56 -0.32
N PRO A 91 1.74 17.85 -0.31
CA PRO A 91 2.67 17.35 -1.36
C PRO A 91 2.62 15.84 -1.53
N GLY A 92 2.77 15.08 -0.45
CA GLY A 92 2.75 13.62 -0.52
C GLY A 92 1.47 13.03 -1.09
N PHE A 93 0.31 13.62 -0.79
CA PHE A 93 -0.97 13.18 -1.34
C PHE A 93 -1.11 13.49 -2.83
N ALA A 94 -0.76 14.70 -3.24
CA ALA A 94 -0.81 15.10 -4.65
C ALA A 94 0.15 14.27 -5.51
N LEU A 95 1.36 14.01 -5.01
CA LEU A 95 2.36 13.17 -5.67
C LEU A 95 1.90 11.69 -5.73
N PHE A 96 1.24 11.18 -4.70
CA PHE A 96 0.64 9.84 -4.73
C PHE A 96 -0.43 9.75 -5.82
N LEU A 97 -1.42 10.63 -5.79
CA LEU A 97 -2.52 10.59 -6.76
C LEU A 97 -2.02 10.79 -8.19
N GLY A 98 -1.18 11.81 -8.42
CA GLY A 98 -0.63 12.10 -9.75
C GLY A 98 0.31 11.00 -10.23
N GLY A 99 1.20 10.51 -9.37
CA GLY A 99 2.13 9.43 -9.69
C GLY A 99 1.44 8.10 -9.96
N ALA A 100 0.46 7.71 -9.14
CA ALA A 100 -0.31 6.50 -9.38
C ALA A 100 -1.11 6.59 -10.69
N ALA A 101 -1.84 7.68 -10.90
CA ALA A 101 -2.56 7.88 -12.16
C ALA A 101 -1.63 7.85 -13.37
N PHE A 102 -0.45 8.49 -13.27
CA PHE A 102 0.56 8.49 -14.33
C PHE A 102 1.07 7.07 -14.63
N ILE A 103 1.44 6.28 -13.61
CA ILE A 103 1.91 4.90 -13.79
C ILE A 103 0.82 4.04 -14.43
N TRP A 104 -0.43 4.12 -13.99
CA TRP A 104 -1.53 3.38 -14.58
C TRP A 104 -1.74 3.71 -16.05
N VAL A 105 -1.67 4.99 -16.44
CA VAL A 105 -1.77 5.42 -17.85
C VAL A 105 -0.55 4.96 -18.64
N LEU A 106 0.66 5.19 -18.11
CA LEU A 106 1.91 4.83 -18.77
C LEU A 106 1.98 3.32 -19.05
N PHE A 107 1.70 2.48 -18.04
CA PHE A 107 1.75 1.03 -18.19
C PHE A 107 0.62 0.50 -19.07
N CYS A 108 -0.55 1.12 -19.07
CA CYS A 108 -1.61 0.77 -20.03
C CYS A 108 -1.24 1.08 -21.49
N VAL A 109 -0.40 2.10 -21.72
CA VAL A 109 0.06 2.47 -23.08
C VAL A 109 1.26 1.64 -23.51
N GLN A 110 2.21 1.39 -22.59
CA GLN A 110 3.45 0.67 -22.90
C GLN A 110 3.30 -0.85 -22.79
N GLU A 111 2.28 -1.32 -22.04
CA GLU A 111 2.03 -2.74 -21.76
C GLU A 111 3.30 -3.51 -21.34
N PRO A 112 4.05 -3.04 -20.31
CA PRO A 112 5.23 -3.75 -19.86
C PRO A 112 4.88 -5.18 -19.45
N MET A 113 5.76 -6.11 -19.82
CA MET A 113 5.63 -7.54 -19.52
C MET A 113 6.67 -7.99 -18.50
N PHE A 114 6.45 -9.13 -17.89
CA PHE A 114 7.43 -9.77 -17.03
C PHE A 114 8.69 -10.15 -17.82
N THR A 115 9.83 -9.99 -17.20
CA THR A 115 11.14 -10.25 -17.83
C THR A 115 12.03 -11.19 -17.02
N GLN A 116 11.72 -11.35 -15.73
CA GLN A 116 12.55 -12.16 -14.83
C GLN A 116 11.97 -13.57 -14.67
N TRP A 117 12.86 -14.56 -14.55
CA TRP A 117 12.45 -15.97 -14.37
C TRP A 117 11.52 -16.16 -13.17
N ASP A 118 11.81 -15.50 -12.06
CA ASP A 118 11.02 -15.62 -10.83
C ASP A 118 9.62 -14.99 -10.94
N GLU A 119 9.41 -14.05 -11.85
CA GLU A 119 8.09 -13.50 -12.15
C GLU A 119 7.22 -14.57 -12.82
N PHE A 120 7.76 -15.33 -13.78
CA PHE A 120 7.03 -16.39 -14.47
C PHE A 120 6.78 -17.62 -13.61
N THR A 121 7.62 -17.87 -12.61
CA THR A 121 7.54 -19.09 -11.79
C THR A 121 6.87 -18.88 -10.43
N ALA A 122 6.85 -17.65 -9.91
CA ALA A 122 6.34 -17.38 -8.58
C ALA A 122 5.62 -16.01 -8.48
N TRP A 123 6.37 -14.90 -8.55
CA TRP A 123 5.87 -13.58 -8.15
C TRP A 123 4.81 -12.99 -9.08
N GLY A 124 4.82 -13.33 -10.36
CA GLY A 124 3.77 -12.98 -11.32
C GLY A 124 2.74 -14.07 -11.48
N LEU A 125 3.16 -15.37 -11.38
CA LEU A 125 2.25 -16.49 -11.53
C LEU A 125 1.20 -16.55 -10.42
N ALA A 126 1.58 -16.33 -9.16
CA ALA A 126 0.64 -16.36 -8.04
C ALA A 126 -0.44 -15.27 -8.16
N PRO A 127 -0.15 -13.99 -8.42
CA PRO A 127 -1.14 -12.98 -8.72
C PRO A 127 -2.06 -13.36 -9.89
N LYS A 128 -1.50 -13.89 -10.98
CA LYS A 128 -2.27 -14.35 -12.14
C LYS A 128 -3.30 -15.41 -11.73
N MET A 129 -2.88 -16.43 -10.99
CA MET A 129 -3.78 -17.49 -10.53
C MET A 129 -4.91 -16.94 -9.65
N VAL A 130 -4.60 -16.01 -8.74
CA VAL A 130 -5.61 -15.38 -7.85
C VAL A 130 -6.60 -14.56 -8.68
N VAL A 131 -6.14 -13.78 -9.65
CA VAL A 131 -6.98 -12.95 -10.52
C VAL A 131 -7.91 -13.81 -11.37
N GLU A 132 -7.37 -14.81 -12.07
CA GLU A 132 -8.13 -15.67 -12.99
C GLU A 132 -9.15 -16.54 -12.25
N ARG A 133 -8.76 -17.12 -11.14
CA ARG A 133 -9.65 -17.99 -10.34
C ARG A 133 -10.65 -17.20 -9.49
N GLY A 134 -10.29 -15.98 -9.09
CA GLY A 134 -11.08 -15.19 -8.13
C GLY A 134 -11.18 -15.85 -6.77
N ALA A 135 -10.15 -16.62 -6.41
CA ALA A 135 -10.04 -17.35 -5.16
C ALA A 135 -8.60 -17.31 -4.68
N PHE A 136 -8.41 -17.48 -3.38
CA PHE A 136 -7.08 -17.63 -2.80
C PHE A 136 -6.41 -18.85 -3.44
N TYR A 137 -5.14 -18.73 -3.79
CA TYR A 137 -4.47 -19.83 -4.46
C TYR A 137 -4.27 -21.02 -3.50
N VAL A 138 -4.59 -22.19 -4.01
CA VAL A 138 -4.31 -23.47 -3.35
C VAL A 138 -3.05 -24.03 -3.99
N ALA A 139 -2.31 -24.86 -3.27
CA ALA A 139 -1.15 -25.56 -3.79
C ALA A 139 -1.42 -26.13 -5.19
N ASP A 140 -0.67 -25.67 -6.19
CA ASP A 140 -0.76 -26.20 -7.53
C ASP A 140 0.16 -27.42 -7.63
N PRO A 141 -0.36 -28.62 -7.88
CA PRO A 141 0.47 -29.82 -7.98
C PRO A 141 1.48 -29.76 -9.13
N VAL A 142 1.25 -28.91 -10.13
CA VAL A 142 2.14 -28.73 -11.28
C VAL A 142 3.19 -27.66 -11.01
N ASN A 143 2.90 -26.66 -10.20
CA ASN A 143 3.83 -25.56 -9.89
C ASN A 143 3.87 -25.26 -8.39
N LEU A 144 4.68 -26.00 -7.66
CA LEU A 144 4.85 -25.86 -6.22
C LEU A 144 5.38 -24.47 -5.81
N LYS A 145 6.14 -23.78 -6.65
CA LYS A 145 6.67 -22.44 -6.35
C LYS A 145 5.54 -21.42 -6.17
N ALA A 146 4.52 -21.44 -7.03
CA ALA A 146 3.37 -20.52 -6.91
C ALA A 146 2.61 -20.73 -5.60
N SER A 147 2.60 -21.96 -5.08
CA SER A 147 1.93 -22.33 -3.83
C SER A 147 2.58 -21.73 -2.58
N PHE A 148 3.86 -21.38 -2.66
CA PHE A 148 4.64 -20.81 -1.55
C PHE A 148 4.82 -19.30 -1.66
N THR A 149 4.23 -18.65 -2.67
CA THR A 149 4.33 -17.20 -2.83
C THR A 149 3.38 -16.48 -1.89
N TYR A 150 3.90 -15.53 -1.17
CA TYR A 150 3.15 -14.78 -0.16
C TYR A 150 2.02 -13.94 -0.78
N PRO A 151 0.87 -13.82 -0.11
CA PRO A 151 -0.37 -13.34 -0.73
C PRO A 151 -0.47 -11.82 -0.92
N ALA A 152 0.35 -10.99 -0.27
CA ALA A 152 0.11 -9.55 -0.23
C ALA A 152 0.05 -8.91 -1.63
N THR A 153 1.04 -9.16 -2.48
CA THR A 153 1.08 -8.63 -3.86
C THR A 153 -0.02 -9.21 -4.73
N SER A 154 -0.35 -10.49 -4.54
CA SER A 154 -1.44 -11.17 -5.26
C SER A 154 -2.80 -10.57 -4.93
N LEU A 155 -3.08 -10.28 -3.66
CA LEU A 155 -4.33 -9.68 -3.21
C LEU A 155 -4.43 -8.21 -3.62
N LEU A 156 -3.31 -7.48 -3.57
CA LEU A 156 -3.26 -6.12 -4.08
C LEU A 156 -3.56 -6.08 -5.58
N THR A 157 -2.92 -6.97 -6.35
CA THR A 157 -3.19 -7.13 -7.79
C THR A 157 -4.64 -7.50 -8.05
N PHE A 158 -5.21 -8.43 -7.27
CA PHE A 158 -6.63 -8.80 -7.38
C PHE A 158 -7.56 -7.62 -7.10
N LEU A 159 -7.25 -6.75 -6.14
CA LEU A 159 -8.04 -5.55 -5.87
C LEU A 159 -8.18 -4.67 -7.13
N PHE A 160 -7.12 -4.56 -7.92
CA PHE A 160 -7.09 -3.77 -9.15
C PHE A 160 -7.54 -4.55 -10.40
N GLN A 161 -7.68 -5.87 -10.33
CA GLN A 161 -8.10 -6.75 -11.43
C GLN A 161 -9.18 -7.77 -11.00
N PRO A 162 -10.32 -7.35 -10.38
CA PRO A 162 -11.26 -8.30 -9.78
C PRO A 162 -12.12 -9.06 -10.78
N PHE A 163 -12.01 -8.75 -12.08
CA PHE A 163 -12.91 -9.27 -13.12
C PHE A 163 -12.44 -10.60 -13.77
N GLY A 164 -11.42 -11.24 -13.23
CA GLY A 164 -10.91 -12.50 -13.76
C GLY A 164 -10.15 -12.37 -15.09
N ARG A 165 -9.85 -11.16 -15.53
CA ARG A 165 -9.03 -10.88 -16.72
C ARG A 165 -7.63 -10.46 -16.24
N TRP A 166 -6.63 -11.20 -16.68
CA TRP A 166 -5.25 -10.93 -16.32
C TRP A 166 -4.56 -9.95 -17.26
N ALA A 167 -3.80 -9.02 -16.72
CA ALA A 167 -2.88 -8.17 -17.44
C ALA A 167 -1.61 -7.95 -16.61
N GLU A 168 -0.44 -8.27 -17.16
CA GLU A 168 0.86 -8.14 -16.46
C GLU A 168 1.14 -6.69 -16.08
N TRP A 169 0.96 -5.76 -17.01
CA TRP A 169 1.14 -4.34 -16.76
C TRP A 169 0.28 -3.81 -15.60
N ALA A 170 -0.92 -4.34 -15.43
CA ALA A 170 -1.80 -3.93 -14.34
C ALA A 170 -1.37 -4.53 -12.99
N CYS A 171 -0.70 -5.70 -13.00
CA CYS A 171 -0.04 -6.25 -11.82
C CYS A 171 1.10 -5.32 -11.36
N LEU A 172 1.97 -4.93 -12.28
CA LEU A 172 3.09 -4.01 -12.02
C LEU A 172 2.58 -2.66 -11.50
N ALA A 173 1.57 -2.06 -12.16
CA ALA A 173 0.97 -0.80 -11.73
C ALA A 173 0.33 -0.88 -10.32
N ALA A 174 -0.26 -2.01 -9.96
CA ALA A 174 -0.81 -2.22 -8.62
C ALA A 174 0.28 -2.23 -7.55
N ILE A 175 1.39 -2.93 -7.80
CA ILE A 175 2.55 -3.00 -6.90
C ILE A 175 3.15 -1.59 -6.72
N ASP A 176 3.34 -0.85 -7.80
CA ASP A 176 3.88 0.51 -7.76
C ASP A 176 2.93 1.49 -7.05
N THR A 177 1.62 1.28 -7.14
CA THR A 177 0.65 2.07 -6.37
C THR A 177 0.89 1.95 -4.85
N LEU A 178 1.22 0.75 -4.36
CA LEU A 178 1.59 0.57 -2.96
C LEU A 178 2.92 1.25 -2.62
N ALA A 179 3.92 1.14 -3.49
CA ALA A 179 5.20 1.83 -3.30
C ALA A 179 5.02 3.35 -3.23
N LEU A 180 4.21 3.94 -4.11
CA LEU A 180 3.88 5.37 -4.08
C LEU A 180 3.12 5.77 -2.80
N ALA A 181 2.26 4.91 -2.26
CA ALA A 181 1.59 5.16 -0.98
C ALA A 181 2.58 5.20 0.19
N CYS A 182 3.62 4.36 0.18
CA CYS A 182 4.71 4.41 1.15
C CYS A 182 5.52 5.71 1.03
N LEU A 183 5.84 6.13 -0.20
CA LEU A 183 6.53 7.40 -0.45
C LEU A 183 5.69 8.61 -0.04
N ALA A 184 4.37 8.56 -0.20
CA ALA A 184 3.48 9.61 0.28
C ALA A 184 3.55 9.78 1.80
N ALA A 185 3.61 8.67 2.55
CA ALA A 185 3.78 8.70 3.99
C ALA A 185 5.15 9.29 4.38
N ALA A 186 6.22 8.96 3.68
CA ALA A 186 7.54 9.54 3.89
C ALA A 186 7.57 11.04 3.59
N ALA A 187 6.95 11.48 2.50
CA ALA A 187 6.85 12.88 2.10
C ALA A 187 5.99 13.74 3.06
N ALA A 188 5.21 13.11 3.93
CA ALA A 188 4.45 13.80 4.97
C ALA A 188 5.28 14.15 6.22
N LEU A 189 6.49 13.58 6.40
CA LEU A 189 7.37 13.84 7.55
C LEU A 189 7.78 15.32 7.68
N PRO A 190 8.14 16.05 6.62
CA PRO A 190 8.58 17.44 6.69
C PRO A 190 7.46 18.46 6.96
N ARG A 191 6.30 18.08 7.46
CA ARG A 191 5.20 18.98 7.81
C ARG A 191 4.78 19.95 6.69
N ALA A 192 4.50 19.39 5.52
CA ALA A 192 3.81 20.06 4.40
C ALA A 192 4.59 21.17 3.66
N LYS A 193 5.89 21.27 3.77
CA LYS A 193 6.66 22.10 2.84
C LYS A 193 6.80 21.39 1.49
N TRP A 194 6.31 22.01 0.42
CA TRP A 194 6.27 21.40 -0.91
C TRP A 194 7.65 20.96 -1.40
N ALA A 195 8.66 21.81 -1.28
CA ALA A 195 10.03 21.51 -1.73
C ALA A 195 10.60 20.26 -1.02
N GLU A 196 10.45 20.19 0.31
CA GLU A 196 10.91 19.05 1.12
C GLU A 196 10.14 17.77 0.80
N GLY A 197 8.81 17.87 0.66
CA GLY A 197 7.96 16.73 0.31
C GLY A 197 8.28 16.19 -1.08
N ILE A 198 8.48 17.05 -2.08
CA ILE A 198 8.90 16.66 -3.43
C ILE A 198 10.29 16.02 -3.39
N LEU A 199 11.24 16.60 -2.66
CA LEU A 199 12.59 16.05 -2.54
C LEU A 199 12.61 14.67 -1.94
N VAL A 200 11.88 14.47 -0.82
CA VAL A 200 11.78 13.15 -0.14
C VAL A 200 11.10 12.12 -1.05
N PHE A 201 10.01 12.51 -1.71
CA PHE A 201 9.30 11.62 -2.63
C PHE A 201 10.19 11.24 -3.82
N ALA A 202 10.81 12.21 -4.46
CA ALA A 202 11.68 11.99 -5.61
C ALA A 202 12.93 11.16 -5.24
N ALA A 203 13.57 11.48 -4.11
CA ALA A 203 14.71 10.70 -3.61
C ALA A 203 14.30 9.24 -3.36
N GLY A 204 13.20 9.01 -2.63
CA GLY A 204 12.70 7.67 -2.36
C GLY A 204 12.28 6.92 -3.62
N PHE A 205 11.73 7.61 -4.62
CA PHE A 205 11.38 7.01 -5.91
C PHE A 205 12.61 6.65 -6.73
N LEU A 206 13.64 7.48 -6.75
CA LEU A 206 14.84 7.27 -7.55
C LEU A 206 15.84 6.29 -6.90
N LEU A 207 15.86 6.19 -5.57
CA LEU A 207 16.80 5.34 -4.84
C LEU A 207 16.83 3.87 -5.32
N PRO A 208 15.70 3.17 -5.46
CA PRO A 208 15.68 1.80 -5.96
C PRO A 208 16.27 1.67 -7.37
N TYR A 209 16.05 2.68 -8.23
CA TYR A 209 16.61 2.71 -9.58
C TYR A 209 18.13 2.78 -9.56
N PHE A 210 18.72 3.69 -8.75
CA PHE A 210 20.17 3.81 -8.64
C PHE A 210 20.82 2.55 -8.08
N PHE A 211 20.25 1.94 -7.06
CA PHE A 211 20.80 0.72 -6.49
C PHE A 211 20.70 -0.48 -7.44
N SER A 212 19.61 -0.61 -8.20
CA SER A 212 19.48 -1.71 -9.15
C SER A 212 20.41 -1.55 -10.36
N ALA A 213 20.62 -0.33 -10.85
CA ALA A 213 21.52 -0.06 -11.98
C ALA A 213 23.00 -0.33 -11.66
N THR A 214 23.42 -0.16 -10.40
CA THR A 214 24.81 -0.29 -9.99
C THR A 214 25.19 -1.68 -9.49
N ALA A 215 24.24 -2.43 -8.95
CA ALA A 215 24.59 -3.67 -8.22
C ALA A 215 24.68 -4.94 -9.07
N ALA A 216 24.09 -5.00 -10.25
CA ALA A 216 23.91 -6.29 -10.93
C ALA A 216 24.28 -6.34 -12.41
N GLY A 217 24.63 -5.27 -13.07
CA GLY A 217 24.84 -5.29 -14.54
C GLY A 217 23.65 -5.81 -15.36
N ASN A 218 22.55 -6.21 -14.73
CA ASN A 218 21.30 -6.71 -15.30
C ASN A 218 20.10 -6.09 -14.57
N TYR A 219 19.55 -5.26 -14.97
CA TYR A 219 18.58 -4.31 -15.50
C TYR A 219 17.11 -4.57 -15.19
N ALA A 220 16.72 -5.29 -14.14
CA ALA A 220 15.37 -5.24 -13.66
C ALA A 220 15.11 -3.82 -13.12
N VAL A 221 14.48 -2.98 -13.92
CA VAL A 221 13.97 -1.70 -13.42
C VAL A 221 12.99 -2.05 -12.31
N GLN A 222 13.26 -1.64 -11.08
CA GLN A 222 12.53 -2.09 -9.89
C GLN A 222 11.02 -1.82 -9.97
N TYR A 223 10.61 -0.79 -10.72
CA TYR A 223 9.21 -0.44 -10.96
C TYR A 223 8.57 -1.21 -12.14
N VAL A 224 9.33 -1.95 -12.93
CA VAL A 224 8.81 -2.86 -13.97
C VAL A 224 9.15 -4.29 -13.58
N ASN A 225 8.78 -4.66 -12.35
CA ASN A 225 9.14 -5.94 -11.76
C ASN A 225 8.09 -6.33 -10.70
N ALA A 226 7.61 -7.57 -10.77
CA ALA A 226 6.65 -8.11 -9.80
C ALA A 226 7.30 -8.72 -8.56
N MET A 227 8.63 -8.73 -8.45
CA MET A 227 9.34 -9.27 -7.29
C MET A 227 8.98 -8.55 -5.99
N ALA A 228 9.01 -9.27 -4.88
CA ALA A 228 8.62 -8.74 -3.59
C ALA A 228 9.65 -7.78 -2.94
N ASP A 229 10.83 -7.60 -3.54
CA ASP A 229 11.90 -6.82 -2.92
C ASP A 229 11.57 -5.33 -2.82
N LEU A 230 10.98 -4.73 -3.87
CA LEU A 230 10.50 -3.36 -3.82
C LEU A 230 9.35 -3.18 -2.83
N PRO A 231 8.25 -3.96 -2.88
CA PRO A 231 7.19 -3.89 -1.88
C PRO A 231 7.68 -4.07 -0.44
N LEU A 232 8.62 -5.00 -0.20
CA LEU A 232 9.24 -5.21 1.11
C LEU A 232 9.92 -3.94 1.62
N ALA A 233 10.84 -3.39 0.83
CA ALA A 233 11.62 -2.20 1.22
C ALA A 233 10.70 -1.00 1.46
N MET A 234 9.73 -0.79 0.57
CA MET A 234 8.78 0.31 0.66
C MET A 234 7.84 0.16 1.86
N LEU A 235 7.28 -1.03 2.10
CA LEU A 235 6.41 -1.28 3.25
C LEU A 235 7.17 -1.11 4.58
N PHE A 236 8.39 -1.65 4.69
CA PHE A 236 9.19 -1.49 5.90
C PHE A 236 9.48 -0.01 6.18
N GLY A 237 10.05 0.72 5.21
CA GLY A 237 10.36 2.14 5.35
C GLY A 237 9.11 3.00 5.54
N GLY A 238 8.07 2.76 4.73
CA GLY A 238 6.79 3.48 4.80
C GLY A 238 6.06 3.28 6.13
N THR A 239 6.11 2.08 6.72
CA THR A 239 5.55 1.80 8.05
C THR A 239 6.24 2.60 9.14
N LEU A 240 7.58 2.66 9.12
CA LEU A 240 8.33 3.47 10.08
C LEU A 240 8.08 4.97 9.88
N CYS A 241 8.03 5.45 8.63
CA CYS A 241 7.67 6.84 8.32
C CYS A 241 6.26 7.18 8.80
N LEU A 242 5.29 6.29 8.57
CA LEU A 242 3.93 6.44 9.07
C LEU A 242 3.90 6.54 10.60
N TYR A 243 4.62 5.66 11.30
CA TYR A 243 4.72 5.69 12.75
C TYR A 243 5.27 7.03 13.26
N ILE A 244 6.38 7.50 12.68
CA ILE A 244 7.01 8.79 13.06
C ILE A 244 6.05 9.95 12.81
N ALA A 245 5.35 9.96 11.66
CA ALA A 245 4.45 11.04 11.26
C ALA A 245 3.16 11.08 12.09
N VAL A 246 2.58 9.93 12.40
CA VAL A 246 1.40 9.81 13.27
C VAL A 246 1.77 10.19 14.70
N GLY A 247 3.00 9.97 15.07
CA GLY A 247 3.51 10.21 16.41
C GLY A 247 2.83 9.31 17.44
N ARG A 248 3.05 9.63 18.72
CA ARG A 248 2.51 8.88 19.86
C ARG A 248 1.02 9.13 20.14
N ARG A 249 0.24 9.46 19.13
CA ARG A 249 -1.20 9.67 19.24
C ARG A 249 -1.90 8.34 19.52
N LYS A 250 -2.40 8.15 20.73
CA LYS A 250 -3.02 6.90 21.23
C LYS A 250 -4.09 6.27 20.33
N ARG A 251 -4.75 7.06 19.47
CA ARG A 251 -5.87 6.60 18.63
C ARG A 251 -5.48 6.17 17.22
N ALA A 252 -4.21 6.28 16.84
CA ALA A 252 -3.78 6.08 15.46
C ALA A 252 -2.79 4.92 15.26
N TYR A 253 -2.43 4.18 16.32
CA TYR A 253 -1.51 3.03 16.21
C TYR A 253 -2.02 1.92 15.28
N TRP A 254 -3.33 1.72 15.21
CA TRP A 254 -3.92 0.74 14.31
C TRP A 254 -3.60 1.03 12.83
N LEU A 255 -3.37 2.30 12.47
CA LEU A 255 -2.94 2.67 11.11
C LEU A 255 -1.57 2.07 10.78
N VAL A 256 -0.69 1.95 11.76
CA VAL A 256 0.65 1.37 11.62
C VAL A 256 0.59 -0.16 11.58
N ALA A 257 -0.32 -0.76 12.34
CA ALA A 257 -0.50 -2.21 12.40
C ALA A 257 -0.94 -2.80 11.03
N LEU A 258 -1.71 -2.06 10.23
CA LEU A 258 -2.17 -2.53 8.92
C LEU A 258 -1.02 -2.75 7.92
N PRO A 259 -0.14 -1.77 7.62
CA PRO A 259 0.99 -2.01 6.73
C PRO A 259 2.02 -2.98 7.34
N LEU A 260 2.15 -3.03 8.67
CA LEU A 260 2.99 -4.02 9.34
C LEU A 260 2.47 -5.45 9.08
N ALA A 261 1.15 -5.68 9.16
CA ALA A 261 0.54 -6.96 8.80
C ALA A 261 0.76 -7.31 7.33
N VAL A 262 0.58 -6.35 6.41
CA VAL A 262 0.83 -6.58 4.98
C VAL A 262 2.29 -6.88 4.70
N LEU A 263 3.23 -6.22 5.40
CA LEU A 263 4.65 -6.52 5.31
C LEU A 263 4.92 -8.00 5.59
N THR A 264 4.35 -8.57 6.66
CA THR A 264 4.55 -10.00 6.99
C THR A 264 3.96 -10.95 5.95
N LEU A 265 2.99 -10.49 5.14
CA LEU A 265 2.36 -11.25 4.06
C LEU A 265 3.06 -11.08 2.70
N THR A 266 4.18 -10.35 2.63
CA THR A 266 4.84 -10.00 1.35
C THR A 266 5.94 -10.98 0.94
N LYS A 267 6.74 -11.47 1.89
CA LYS A 267 7.82 -12.44 1.67
C LYS A 267 8.17 -13.09 3.02
N ASP A 268 8.80 -14.29 3.03
CA ASP A 268 9.21 -14.99 4.24
C ASP A 268 10.11 -14.13 5.15
N ILE A 269 11.14 -13.53 4.58
CA ILE A 269 12.04 -12.64 5.31
C ILE A 269 11.32 -11.41 5.88
N CYS A 270 10.17 -11.04 5.32
CA CYS A 270 9.39 -9.89 5.80
C CYS A 270 8.82 -10.09 7.21
N PHE A 271 8.68 -11.34 7.64
CA PHE A 271 8.32 -11.61 9.04
C PHE A 271 9.40 -11.07 10.00
N ALA A 272 10.68 -11.30 9.67
CA ALA A 272 11.79 -10.74 10.45
C ALA A 272 11.80 -9.20 10.41
N TYR A 273 11.57 -8.59 9.24
CA TYR A 273 11.46 -7.12 9.13
C TYR A 273 10.26 -6.59 9.89
N GLY A 274 9.14 -7.31 9.89
CA GLY A 274 7.96 -6.99 10.71
C GLY A 274 8.29 -6.97 12.21
N LEU A 275 9.00 -7.98 12.69
CA LEU A 275 9.46 -8.04 14.08
C LEU A 275 10.44 -6.91 14.40
N ILE A 276 11.37 -6.59 13.51
CA ILE A 276 12.31 -5.47 13.69
C ILE A 276 11.54 -4.14 13.77
N ALA A 277 10.57 -3.89 12.88
CA ALA A 277 9.78 -2.68 12.92
C ALA A 277 8.95 -2.59 14.21
N ALA A 278 8.28 -3.68 14.61
CA ALA A 278 7.53 -3.75 15.87
C ALA A 278 8.44 -3.52 17.08
N PHE A 279 9.64 -4.10 17.07
CA PHE A 279 10.63 -3.91 18.14
C PHE A 279 11.11 -2.45 18.22
N LEU A 280 11.43 -1.81 17.09
CA LEU A 280 11.85 -0.40 17.06
C LEU A 280 10.73 0.52 17.58
N ILE A 281 9.48 0.29 17.14
CA ILE A 281 8.31 1.01 17.63
C ILE A 281 8.10 0.77 19.12
N GLY A 282 8.21 -0.48 19.56
CA GLY A 282 8.11 -0.84 20.97
C GLY A 282 9.16 -0.17 21.85
N LEU A 283 10.42 -0.13 21.39
CA LEU A 283 11.49 0.59 22.08
C LEU A 283 11.20 2.09 22.17
N ASP A 284 10.77 2.73 21.08
CA ASP A 284 10.41 4.15 21.13
C ASP A 284 9.25 4.41 22.10
N LEU A 285 8.25 3.56 22.14
CA LEU A 285 7.14 3.67 23.08
C LEU A 285 7.57 3.48 24.53
N LEU A 286 8.54 2.63 24.79
CA LEU A 286 9.07 2.37 26.14
C LEU A 286 9.99 3.49 26.64
N PHE A 287 10.96 3.90 25.82
CA PHE A 287 12.04 4.79 26.26
C PHE A 287 11.75 6.27 26.03
N ALA A 288 10.95 6.61 25.06
CA ALA A 288 10.61 7.98 24.75
C ALA A 288 9.27 8.43 25.39
N ALA A 289 8.61 7.59 26.18
CA ALA A 289 7.45 7.98 26.96
C ALA A 289 7.90 8.69 28.23
N ASP A 290 7.40 9.91 28.49
CA ASP A 290 7.54 10.63 29.76
C ASP A 290 6.82 9.92 30.94
N ALA A 291 6.35 8.70 30.70
CA ALA A 291 5.61 7.88 31.64
C ALA A 291 6.51 6.77 32.22
N PRO A 292 6.39 6.46 33.53
CA PRO A 292 7.14 5.36 34.13
C PRO A 292 6.89 4.07 33.33
N ILE A 293 7.94 3.29 33.13
CA ILE A 293 8.00 2.04 32.31
C ILE A 293 6.78 1.15 32.55
N LYS A 294 6.28 1.04 33.79
CA LYS A 294 5.06 0.28 34.16
C LYS A 294 3.80 0.75 33.41
N LYS A 295 3.71 2.01 32.99
CA LYS A 295 2.56 2.55 32.23
C LYS A 295 2.78 2.49 30.72
N ALA A 296 4.02 2.35 30.27
CA ALA A 296 4.38 2.25 28.86
C ALA A 296 4.34 0.79 28.36
N PHE A 297 4.66 -0.17 29.22
CA PHE A 297 4.74 -1.59 28.87
C PHE A 297 3.47 -2.18 28.26
N PRO A 298 2.23 -1.92 28.75
CA PRO A 298 1.03 -2.45 28.12
C PRO A 298 0.77 -1.90 26.73
N LYS A 299 1.29 -0.70 26.41
CA LYS A 299 1.14 -0.07 25.08
C LYS A 299 2.12 -0.65 24.08
N ALA A 300 3.34 -0.96 24.51
CA ALA A 300 4.35 -1.60 23.67
C ALA A 300 3.98 -3.05 23.32
N LEU A 301 3.19 -3.73 24.16
CA LEU A 301 2.74 -5.11 23.93
C LEU A 301 1.59 -5.18 22.90
N LEU A 302 0.86 -4.08 22.70
CA LEU A 302 -0.29 -3.99 21.78
C LEU A 302 0.10 -3.50 20.38
N THR A 303 1.37 -3.22 20.15
CA THR A 303 1.96 -2.84 18.86
C THR A 303 2.72 -4.01 18.25
#